data_c69e60dd0bfacc3bbb459fed8e795173
#
_entry.id   c69e60dd0bfacc3bbb459fed8e795173
#
_cell.length_a   1.000
_cell.length_b   1.000
_cell.length_c   1.000
_cell.angle_alpha   90.00
_cell.angle_beta   90.00
_cell.angle_gamma   90.00
#
_symmetry.space_group_name_H-M   'P 1'
#
loop_
_entity.id
_entity.type
_entity.pdbx_description
1 polymer ?
#
loop_
_entity_poly.entity_id
_entity_poly.type
_entity_poly.pdbx_seq_one_letter_code
_entity_poly.pdbx_strand_id
1 'polypeptide(L)'
;MRELLIATRNKGKMPEIRHALEGVPFSLIDINDLPALAGFEPEETGATFEENATIKARGYGERAGLLTLADDSGLEVEALGGAPGVKSARYAPGSDADRNKKLLAAMEDVPDGMRNARFVSVIAIYDPKTGIIHTCDGVSTGRIIRGQKGTRLFGYDPVFLYDEGGKTGGEMTIEEKNAHSHRAKALRKAREILLAEFT
;
A
#
# COMPACT_ATOMS: atom_id res chain seq x y z
N MET A 1 11.35 -6.63 23.81
CA MET A 1 10.86 -6.89 22.44
C MET A 1 11.40 -5.77 21.59
N ARG A 2 11.96 -6.04 20.41
CA ARG A 2 12.50 -5.00 19.51
C ARG A 2 11.35 -4.16 18.95
N GLU A 3 11.54 -2.85 18.85
CA GLU A 3 10.55 -1.95 18.27
C GLU A 3 10.61 -1.96 16.74
N LEU A 4 9.44 -1.97 16.10
CA LEU A 4 9.27 -1.86 14.66
C LEU A 4 8.36 -0.66 14.36
N LEU A 5 8.93 0.38 13.79
CA LEU A 5 8.19 1.56 13.36
C LEU A 5 7.40 1.25 12.08
N ILE A 6 6.09 1.49 12.12
CA ILE A 6 5.21 1.40 10.94
C ILE A 6 5.05 2.79 10.34
N ALA A 7 5.81 3.04 9.27
CA ALA A 7 5.94 4.35 8.63
C ALA A 7 4.81 4.62 7.63
N THR A 8 3.59 4.74 8.11
CA THR A 8 2.43 5.13 7.30
C THR A 8 1.53 6.13 8.02
N ARG A 9 1.17 7.22 7.35
CA ARG A 9 0.13 8.16 7.83
C ARG A 9 -1.28 7.78 7.33
N ASN A 10 -1.38 6.78 6.45
CA ASN A 10 -2.66 6.31 5.96
C ASN A 10 -3.35 5.40 6.99
N LYS A 11 -4.35 5.93 7.68
CA LYS A 11 -5.11 5.21 8.70
C LYS A 11 -5.79 3.95 8.18
N GLY A 12 -6.13 3.89 6.89
CA GLY A 12 -6.71 2.70 6.27
C GLY A 12 -5.74 1.52 6.13
N LYS A 13 -4.43 1.78 6.07
CA LYS A 13 -3.40 0.73 5.97
C LYS A 13 -3.08 0.07 7.31
N MET A 14 -3.18 0.79 8.42
CA MET A 14 -2.77 0.29 9.75
C MET A 14 -3.46 -1.00 10.19
N PRO A 15 -4.79 -1.17 10.04
CA PRO A 15 -5.45 -2.42 10.41
C PRO A 15 -4.93 -3.63 9.62
N GLU A 16 -4.69 -3.47 8.31
CA GLU A 16 -4.15 -4.52 7.46
C GLU A 16 -2.72 -4.91 7.89
N ILE A 17 -1.87 -3.91 8.20
CA ILE A 17 -0.49 -4.13 8.65
C ILE A 17 -0.46 -4.82 10.02
N ARG A 18 -1.25 -4.35 10.99
CA ARG A 18 -1.33 -4.96 12.33
C ARG A 18 -1.79 -6.42 12.26
N HIS A 19 -2.81 -6.70 11.46
CA HIS A 19 -3.30 -8.06 11.27
C HIS A 19 -2.23 -8.98 10.65
N ALA A 20 -1.55 -8.53 9.60
CA ALA A 20 -0.53 -9.34 8.91
C ALA A 20 0.72 -9.60 9.77
N LEU A 21 1.06 -8.68 10.67
CA LEU A 21 2.20 -8.78 11.58
C LEU A 21 1.81 -9.29 12.98
N GLU A 22 0.61 -9.84 13.16
CA GLU A 22 0.20 -10.45 14.42
C GLU A 22 1.12 -11.63 14.79
N GLY A 23 1.57 -11.67 16.04
CA GLY A 23 2.44 -12.73 16.55
C GLY A 23 3.92 -12.63 16.15
N VAL A 24 4.35 -11.59 15.44
CA VAL A 24 5.80 -11.33 15.29
C VAL A 24 6.40 -10.83 16.61
N PRO A 25 7.68 -11.14 16.91
CA PRO A 25 8.31 -10.75 18.18
C PRO A 25 8.78 -9.28 18.20
N PHE A 26 7.95 -8.37 17.66
CA PHE A 26 8.19 -6.94 17.60
C PHE A 26 7.07 -6.15 18.28
N SER A 27 7.45 -5.03 18.93
CA SER A 27 6.49 -4.01 19.38
C SER A 27 6.23 -3.05 18.23
N LEU A 28 5.00 -3.05 17.71
CA LEU A 28 4.64 -2.18 16.57
C LEU A 28 4.37 -0.76 17.07
N ILE A 29 5.19 0.19 16.62
CA ILE A 29 5.10 1.61 16.92
C ILE A 29 4.43 2.33 15.75
N ASP A 30 3.36 3.08 16.03
CA ASP A 30 2.74 3.94 15.03
C ASP A 30 3.57 5.24 14.88
N ILE A 31 3.81 5.65 13.65
CA ILE A 31 4.50 6.90 13.34
C ILE A 31 3.86 8.11 14.04
N ASN A 32 2.54 8.08 14.25
CA ASN A 32 1.81 9.17 14.90
C ASN A 32 2.04 9.23 16.42
N ASP A 33 2.55 8.16 17.03
CA ASP A 33 2.85 8.11 18.46
C ASP A 33 4.26 8.66 18.80
N LEU A 34 5.06 9.00 17.77
CA LEU A 34 6.41 9.52 17.95
C LEU A 34 6.48 11.05 17.74
N PRO A 35 6.64 11.85 18.81
CA PRO A 35 6.76 13.31 18.70
C PRO A 35 7.91 13.77 17.78
N ALA A 36 9.01 13.00 17.72
CA ALA A 36 10.17 13.28 16.86
C ALA A 36 9.82 13.25 15.36
N LEU A 37 8.72 12.60 14.98
CA LEU A 37 8.23 12.50 13.61
C LEU A 37 7.03 13.42 13.32
N ALA A 38 6.62 14.24 14.30
CA ALA A 38 5.54 15.20 14.09
C ALA A 38 5.89 16.20 12.98
N GLY A 39 5.03 16.28 11.97
CA GLY A 39 5.23 17.18 10.82
C GLY A 39 6.36 16.77 9.87
N PHE A 40 7.08 15.70 10.13
CA PHE A 40 8.10 15.18 9.21
C PHE A 40 7.46 14.21 8.21
N GLU A 41 7.71 14.44 6.93
CA GLU A 41 7.33 13.56 5.84
C GLU A 41 8.43 13.58 4.77
N PRO A 42 9.07 12.43 4.49
CA PRO A 42 10.04 12.34 3.41
C PRO A 42 9.38 12.65 2.06
N GLU A 43 10.04 13.46 1.23
CA GLU A 43 9.55 13.76 -0.10
C GLU A 43 9.65 12.52 -1.00
N GLU A 44 8.51 12.03 -1.47
CA GLU A 44 8.41 10.89 -2.39
C GLU A 44 8.76 11.31 -3.83
N THR A 45 10.05 11.32 -4.15
CA THR A 45 10.60 11.69 -5.47
C THR A 45 10.84 10.50 -6.39
N GLY A 46 10.61 9.28 -5.92
CA GLY A 46 10.83 8.06 -6.68
C GLY A 46 9.88 7.91 -7.87
N ALA A 47 10.39 7.30 -8.93
CA ALA A 47 9.62 6.96 -10.12
C ALA A 47 8.87 5.62 -9.97
N THR A 48 9.25 4.81 -8.99
CA THR A 48 8.68 3.49 -8.70
C THR A 48 8.17 3.40 -7.27
N PHE A 49 7.27 2.43 -7.01
CA PHE A 49 6.82 2.13 -5.65
C PHE A 49 7.97 1.70 -4.74
N GLU A 50 8.96 0.97 -5.28
CA GLU A 50 10.12 0.52 -4.51
C GLU A 50 11.00 1.68 -4.06
N GLU A 51 11.28 2.63 -4.96
CA GLU A 51 12.02 3.85 -4.62
C GLU A 51 11.30 4.64 -3.54
N ASN A 52 9.99 4.85 -3.66
CA ASN A 52 9.22 5.60 -2.66
C ASN A 52 9.10 4.87 -1.32
N ALA A 53 8.90 3.54 -1.32
CA ALA A 53 8.91 2.75 -0.09
C ALA A 53 10.27 2.84 0.61
N THR A 54 11.37 2.77 -0.15
CA THR A 54 12.75 2.91 0.32
C THR A 54 13.01 4.29 0.92
N ILE A 55 12.61 5.36 0.23
CA ILE A 55 12.73 6.75 0.71
C ILE A 55 12.00 6.91 2.05
N LYS A 56 10.77 6.40 2.15
CA LYS A 56 9.99 6.45 3.39
C LYS A 56 10.64 5.65 4.52
N ALA A 57 11.01 4.40 4.28
CA ALA A 57 11.60 3.53 5.30
C ALA A 57 12.90 4.13 5.86
N ARG A 58 13.77 4.60 4.97
CA ARG A 58 15.03 5.24 5.34
C ARG A 58 14.80 6.55 6.08
N GLY A 59 14.04 7.49 5.51
CA GLY A 59 13.83 8.81 6.09
C GLY A 59 13.22 8.76 7.49
N TYR A 60 12.20 7.94 7.69
CA TYR A 60 11.61 7.76 9.02
C TYR A 60 12.51 6.97 9.96
N GLY A 61 13.18 5.92 9.46
CA GLY A 61 14.08 5.07 10.25
C GLY A 61 15.29 5.80 10.78
N GLU A 62 15.95 6.59 9.95
CA GLU A 62 17.10 7.43 10.37
C GLU A 62 16.69 8.45 11.43
N ARG A 63 15.54 9.12 11.24
CA ARG A 63 15.07 10.12 12.18
C ARG A 63 14.60 9.54 13.51
N ALA A 64 13.99 8.36 13.50
CA ALA A 64 13.51 7.68 14.71
C ALA A 64 14.58 6.83 15.41
N GLY A 65 15.63 6.42 14.69
CA GLY A 65 16.62 5.44 15.18
C GLY A 65 16.05 4.04 15.34
N LEU A 66 14.94 3.70 14.65
CA LEU A 66 14.20 2.44 14.81
C LEU A 66 14.21 1.61 13.53
N LEU A 67 14.18 0.27 13.67
CA LEU A 67 13.83 -0.62 12.58
C LEU A 67 12.48 -0.17 12.01
N THR A 68 12.40 0.07 10.71
CA THR A 68 11.25 0.74 10.10
C THR A 68 10.72 -0.04 8.92
N LEU A 69 9.40 -0.25 8.90
CA LEU A 69 8.64 -0.80 7.78
C LEU A 69 7.81 0.33 7.15
N ALA A 70 7.99 0.53 5.85
CA ALA A 70 7.19 1.45 5.04
C ALA A 70 6.54 0.75 3.86
N ASP A 71 5.32 1.18 3.50
CA ASP A 71 4.56 0.70 2.34
C ASP A 71 4.37 1.84 1.34
N ASP A 72 4.71 1.57 0.08
CA ASP A 72 4.22 2.36 -1.05
C ASP A 72 3.38 1.48 -1.96
N SER A 73 2.21 2.00 -2.37
CA SER A 73 1.23 1.18 -3.08
C SER A 73 0.32 2.03 -3.94
N GLY A 74 -0.15 1.42 -5.02
CA GLY A 74 -1.07 2.10 -5.93
C GLY A 74 -1.71 1.18 -6.94
N LEU A 75 -2.53 1.80 -7.78
CA LEU A 75 -3.24 1.19 -8.87
C LEU A 75 -2.53 1.49 -10.19
N GLU A 76 -2.29 0.47 -10.98
CA GLU A 76 -1.80 0.60 -12.36
C GLU A 76 -2.88 0.09 -13.32
N VAL A 77 -3.23 0.91 -14.31
CA VAL A 77 -4.24 0.58 -15.33
C VAL A 77 -3.58 0.49 -16.70
N GLU A 78 -3.68 -0.66 -17.34
CA GLU A 78 -2.98 -0.95 -18.59
C GLU A 78 -3.35 0.03 -19.69
N ALA A 79 -4.64 0.28 -19.92
CA ALA A 79 -5.15 1.21 -20.92
C ALA A 79 -4.74 2.68 -20.69
N LEU A 80 -4.25 3.01 -19.49
CA LEU A 80 -3.74 4.33 -19.15
C LEU A 80 -2.20 4.38 -19.08
N GLY A 81 -1.52 3.40 -19.68
CA GLY A 81 -0.04 3.30 -19.64
C GLY A 81 0.53 3.16 -18.24
N GLY A 82 -0.20 2.50 -17.32
CA GLY A 82 0.18 2.31 -15.93
C GLY A 82 -0.28 3.43 -14.98
N ALA A 83 -0.90 4.51 -15.50
CA ALA A 83 -1.47 5.53 -14.61
C ALA A 83 -2.66 4.95 -13.81
N PRO A 84 -2.91 5.43 -12.57
CA PRO A 84 -2.22 6.49 -11.83
C PRO A 84 -0.83 6.12 -11.27
N GLY A 85 -0.48 4.83 -11.09
CA GLY A 85 0.82 4.38 -10.62
C GLY A 85 1.20 4.99 -9.26
N VAL A 86 2.43 5.46 -9.10
CA VAL A 86 2.93 6.12 -7.86
C VAL A 86 2.15 7.38 -7.49
N LYS A 87 1.34 7.92 -8.40
CA LYS A 87 0.46 9.06 -8.14
C LYS A 87 -0.93 8.68 -7.65
N SER A 88 -1.17 7.40 -7.30
CA SER A 88 -2.50 6.89 -6.93
C SER A 88 -3.19 7.71 -5.84
N ALA A 89 -2.48 8.05 -4.77
CA ALA A 89 -3.04 8.82 -3.66
C ALA A 89 -3.33 10.30 -4.01
N ARG A 90 -2.69 10.82 -5.04
CA ARG A 90 -2.79 12.24 -5.50
C ARG A 90 -3.26 12.36 -6.96
N TYR A 91 -3.93 11.34 -7.48
CA TYR A 91 -4.42 11.32 -8.87
C TYR A 91 -5.47 12.41 -9.16
N ALA A 92 -6.27 12.76 -8.15
CA ALA A 92 -7.12 13.96 -8.15
C ALA A 92 -7.07 14.61 -6.76
N PRO A 93 -7.27 15.94 -6.67
CA PRO A 93 -7.48 16.59 -5.38
C PRO A 93 -8.80 16.11 -4.75
N GLY A 94 -8.89 16.17 -3.42
CA GLY A 94 -10.10 15.83 -2.68
C GLY A 94 -10.14 14.40 -2.16
N SER A 95 -11.29 13.76 -2.25
CA SER A 95 -11.61 12.47 -1.64
C SER A 95 -11.26 11.27 -2.53
N ASP A 96 -11.40 10.05 -1.99
CA ASP A 96 -11.34 8.81 -2.78
C ASP A 96 -12.41 8.79 -3.89
N ALA A 97 -13.60 9.35 -3.61
CA ALA A 97 -14.66 9.45 -4.60
C ALA A 97 -14.26 10.33 -5.80
N ASP A 98 -13.53 11.42 -5.56
CA ASP A 98 -13.03 12.31 -6.62
C ASP A 98 -11.97 11.60 -7.49
N ARG A 99 -11.08 10.83 -6.86
CA ARG A 99 -10.09 9.99 -7.56
C ARG A 99 -10.76 8.91 -8.39
N ASN A 100 -11.77 8.23 -7.85
CA ASN A 100 -12.56 7.22 -8.57
C ASN A 100 -13.31 7.83 -9.75
N LYS A 101 -13.93 9.00 -9.57
CA LYS A 101 -14.63 9.73 -10.64
C LYS A 101 -13.68 10.08 -11.78
N LYS A 102 -12.49 10.61 -11.45
CA LYS A 102 -11.47 10.93 -12.47
C LYS A 102 -10.99 9.67 -13.22
N LEU A 103 -10.77 8.58 -12.50
CA LEU A 103 -10.36 7.32 -13.11
C LEU A 103 -11.43 6.79 -14.06
N LEU A 104 -12.69 6.74 -13.62
CA LEU A 104 -13.80 6.27 -14.45
C LEU A 104 -13.99 7.14 -15.70
N ALA A 105 -13.86 8.46 -15.59
CA ALA A 105 -13.91 9.36 -16.73
C ALA A 105 -12.76 9.11 -17.73
N ALA A 106 -11.53 8.90 -17.25
CA ALA A 106 -10.39 8.56 -18.10
C ALA A 106 -10.54 7.20 -18.79
N MET A 107 -11.42 6.34 -18.28
CA MET A 107 -11.71 5.00 -18.79
C MET A 107 -13.03 4.92 -19.59
N GLU A 108 -13.70 6.04 -19.85
CA GLU A 108 -15.05 6.05 -20.43
C GLU A 108 -15.11 5.31 -21.77
N ASP A 109 -14.19 5.62 -22.68
CA ASP A 109 -14.12 5.05 -24.03
C ASP A 109 -13.35 3.72 -24.11
N VAL A 110 -12.81 3.23 -22.97
CA VAL A 110 -12.06 1.97 -22.96
C VAL A 110 -13.02 0.78 -22.96
N PRO A 111 -12.94 -0.13 -23.96
CA PRO A 111 -13.79 -1.32 -24.02
C PRO A 111 -13.62 -2.25 -22.80
N ASP A 112 -14.66 -2.98 -22.44
CA ASP A 112 -14.66 -3.86 -21.25
C ASP A 112 -13.53 -4.90 -21.23
N GLY A 113 -13.17 -5.43 -22.40
CA GLY A 113 -12.05 -6.37 -22.53
C GLY A 113 -10.64 -5.76 -22.39
N MET A 114 -10.54 -4.43 -22.33
CA MET A 114 -9.26 -3.69 -22.26
C MET A 114 -9.11 -2.90 -20.95
N ARG A 115 -9.89 -3.22 -19.92
CA ARG A 115 -9.90 -2.48 -18.67
C ARG A 115 -9.04 -3.14 -17.58
N ASN A 116 -8.03 -3.93 -17.99
CA ASN A 116 -7.12 -4.61 -17.08
C ASN A 116 -6.38 -3.60 -16.17
N ALA A 117 -6.24 -3.99 -14.94
CA ALA A 117 -5.54 -3.20 -13.94
C ALA A 117 -4.90 -4.12 -12.89
N ARG A 118 -3.96 -3.58 -12.13
CA ARG A 118 -3.39 -4.27 -10.98
C ARG A 118 -3.16 -3.30 -9.83
N PHE A 119 -3.38 -3.78 -8.63
CA PHE A 119 -2.82 -3.14 -7.45
C PHE A 119 -1.42 -3.67 -7.18
N VAL A 120 -0.52 -2.78 -6.81
CA VAL A 120 0.85 -3.09 -6.40
C VAL A 120 1.08 -2.51 -5.01
N SER A 121 1.75 -3.27 -4.15
CA SER A 121 2.30 -2.79 -2.88
C SER A 121 3.75 -3.22 -2.79
N VAL A 122 4.63 -2.30 -2.46
CA VAL A 122 6.02 -2.58 -2.12
C VAL A 122 6.25 -2.21 -0.67
N ILE A 123 6.80 -3.14 0.08
CA ILE A 123 7.23 -2.95 1.46
C ILE A 123 8.76 -2.79 1.46
N ALA A 124 9.24 -1.76 2.15
CA ALA A 124 10.65 -1.62 2.46
C ALA A 124 10.84 -1.72 3.98
N ILE A 125 11.84 -2.51 4.41
CA ILE A 125 12.25 -2.67 5.80
C ILE A 125 13.68 -2.15 5.91
N TYR A 126 13.89 -1.12 6.73
CA TYR A 126 15.18 -0.47 6.90
C TYR A 126 15.66 -0.53 8.35
N ASP A 127 16.89 -0.97 8.56
CA ASP A 127 17.56 -0.93 9.85
C ASP A 127 18.59 0.20 9.90
N PRO A 128 18.35 1.29 10.65
CA PRO A 128 19.28 2.41 10.73
C PRO A 128 20.60 2.06 11.44
N LYS A 129 20.66 0.94 12.19
CA LYS A 129 21.90 0.52 12.85
C LYS A 129 22.90 -0.11 11.89
N THR A 130 22.43 -0.83 10.90
CA THR A 130 23.26 -1.53 9.90
C THR A 130 23.28 -0.85 8.55
N GLY A 131 22.30 0.02 8.25
CA GLY A 131 22.06 0.60 6.95
C GLY A 131 21.44 -0.36 5.93
N ILE A 132 21.15 -1.61 6.35
CA ILE A 132 20.55 -2.63 5.48
C ILE A 132 19.10 -2.29 5.19
N ILE A 133 18.70 -2.48 3.93
CA ILE A 133 17.32 -2.37 3.48
C ILE A 133 16.93 -3.62 2.72
N HIS A 134 15.73 -4.12 3.02
CA HIS A 134 15.08 -5.20 2.29
C HIS A 134 13.81 -4.69 1.67
N THR A 135 13.52 -5.11 0.43
CA THR A 135 12.25 -4.81 -0.23
C THR A 135 11.52 -6.08 -0.62
N CYS A 136 10.22 -6.05 -0.60
CA CYS A 136 9.36 -7.11 -1.13
C CYS A 136 8.06 -6.52 -1.65
N ASP A 137 7.42 -7.24 -2.56
CA ASP A 137 6.25 -6.78 -3.27
C ASP A 137 5.06 -7.73 -3.16
N GLY A 138 3.89 -7.23 -3.46
CA GLY A 138 2.69 -8.01 -3.69
C GLY A 138 1.82 -7.37 -4.77
N VAL A 139 1.23 -8.22 -5.59
CA VAL A 139 0.40 -7.78 -6.72
C VAL A 139 -0.95 -8.50 -6.68
N SER A 140 -2.01 -7.76 -6.98
CA SER A 140 -3.35 -8.32 -7.22
C SER A 140 -3.87 -7.82 -8.55
N THR A 141 -4.20 -8.76 -9.44
CA THR A 141 -4.75 -8.46 -10.76
C THR A 141 -6.27 -8.34 -10.72
N GLY A 142 -6.79 -7.63 -11.69
CA GLY A 142 -8.21 -7.39 -11.84
C GLY A 142 -8.50 -6.42 -12.97
N ARG A 143 -9.66 -5.78 -12.90
CA ARG A 143 -10.08 -4.79 -13.90
C ARG A 143 -10.87 -3.65 -13.29
N ILE A 144 -10.86 -2.51 -13.97
CA ILE A 144 -11.70 -1.36 -13.61
C ILE A 144 -13.10 -1.56 -14.18
N ILE A 145 -14.11 -1.57 -13.32
CA ILE A 145 -15.51 -1.65 -13.72
C ILE A 145 -16.05 -0.27 -14.11
N ARG A 146 -17.23 -0.22 -14.76
CA ARG A 146 -17.81 1.04 -15.27
C ARG A 146 -18.45 1.93 -14.21
N GLY A 147 -18.69 1.43 -13.02
CA GLY A 147 -19.28 2.18 -11.92
C GLY A 147 -18.85 1.61 -10.58
N GLN A 148 -19.06 2.36 -9.52
CA GLN A 148 -18.68 1.93 -8.17
C GLN A 148 -19.64 0.82 -7.68
N LYS A 149 -19.08 -0.20 -7.02
CA LYS A 149 -19.82 -1.25 -6.32
C LYS A 149 -19.27 -1.43 -4.91
N GLY A 150 -20.20 -1.51 -3.96
CA GLY A 150 -19.89 -1.57 -2.55
C GLY A 150 -19.48 -0.23 -1.96
N THR A 151 -19.43 -0.17 -0.64
CA THR A 151 -19.11 1.05 0.13
C THR A 151 -18.07 0.80 1.19
N ARG A 152 -17.54 -0.43 1.24
CA ARG A 152 -16.53 -0.82 2.21
C ARG A 152 -15.15 -0.42 1.71
N LEU A 153 -14.21 -0.31 2.66
CA LEU A 153 -12.80 -0.06 2.43
C LEU A 153 -12.52 1.34 1.84
N PHE A 154 -11.39 1.55 1.17
CA PHE A 154 -10.91 2.88 0.80
C PHE A 154 -10.24 2.90 -0.59
N GLY A 155 -9.91 4.11 -1.07
CA GLY A 155 -9.19 4.28 -2.33
C GLY A 155 -10.00 3.86 -3.55
N TYR A 156 -9.40 3.03 -4.39
CA TYR A 156 -10.01 2.53 -5.63
C TYR A 156 -10.77 1.20 -5.44
N ASP A 157 -10.92 0.72 -4.22
CA ASP A 157 -11.62 -0.54 -3.93
C ASP A 157 -13.03 -0.63 -4.55
N PRO A 158 -13.85 0.43 -4.57
CA PRO A 158 -15.19 0.35 -5.17
C PRO A 158 -15.21 0.19 -6.69
N VAL A 159 -14.12 0.47 -7.39
CA VAL A 159 -14.06 0.43 -8.87
C VAL A 159 -13.14 -0.69 -9.40
N PHE A 160 -12.40 -1.35 -8.51
CA PHE A 160 -11.49 -2.44 -8.87
C PHE A 160 -12.14 -3.79 -8.56
N LEU A 161 -12.39 -4.57 -9.63
CA LEU A 161 -12.89 -5.94 -9.53
C LEU A 161 -11.71 -6.90 -9.53
N TYR A 162 -11.50 -7.58 -8.42
CA TYR A 162 -10.44 -8.57 -8.27
C TYR A 162 -10.70 -9.81 -9.12
N ASP A 163 -9.68 -10.35 -9.79
CA ASP A 163 -9.77 -11.63 -10.51
C ASP A 163 -9.97 -12.77 -9.51
N GLU A 164 -9.26 -12.71 -8.38
CA GLU A 164 -9.45 -13.63 -7.26
C GLU A 164 -10.70 -13.21 -6.47
N GLY A 165 -11.71 -14.09 -6.43
CA GLY A 165 -12.94 -13.89 -5.67
C GLY A 165 -14.07 -13.17 -6.41
N GLY A 166 -13.84 -12.55 -7.57
CA GLY A 166 -14.88 -11.97 -8.42
C GLY A 166 -15.72 -10.86 -7.78
N LYS A 167 -15.18 -10.18 -6.76
CA LYS A 167 -15.80 -9.04 -6.05
C LYS A 167 -14.96 -7.79 -6.22
N THR A 168 -15.59 -6.63 -6.10
CA THR A 168 -14.84 -5.39 -5.90
C THR A 168 -14.34 -5.31 -4.45
N GLY A 169 -13.24 -4.56 -4.23
CA GLY A 169 -12.78 -4.29 -2.87
C GLY A 169 -13.88 -3.64 -2.01
N GLY A 170 -14.75 -2.82 -2.62
CA GLY A 170 -15.88 -2.20 -1.94
C GLY A 170 -16.98 -3.18 -1.47
N GLU A 171 -17.03 -4.39 -2.04
CA GLU A 171 -17.94 -5.47 -1.66
C GLU A 171 -17.31 -6.46 -0.66
N MET A 172 -15.98 -6.48 -0.54
CA MET A 172 -15.25 -7.41 0.34
C MET A 172 -15.34 -7.02 1.82
N THR A 173 -15.28 -8.02 2.69
CA THR A 173 -14.92 -7.81 4.10
C THR A 173 -13.42 -7.58 4.24
N ILE A 174 -12.96 -7.16 5.42
CA ILE A 174 -11.52 -7.01 5.70
C ILE A 174 -10.82 -8.35 5.59
N GLU A 175 -11.43 -9.43 6.05
CA GLU A 175 -10.89 -10.79 6.01
C GLU A 175 -10.74 -11.28 4.57
N GLU A 176 -11.77 -11.09 3.72
CA GLU A 176 -11.71 -11.41 2.30
C GLU A 176 -10.59 -10.64 1.60
N LYS A 177 -10.45 -9.34 1.88
CA LYS A 177 -9.39 -8.51 1.31
C LYS A 177 -8.00 -8.96 1.79
N ASN A 178 -7.84 -9.29 3.07
CA ASN A 178 -6.58 -9.77 3.64
C ASN A 178 -6.13 -11.12 3.04
N ALA A 179 -7.06 -11.93 2.52
CA ALA A 179 -6.71 -13.15 1.81
C ALA A 179 -6.06 -12.89 0.44
N HIS A 180 -6.52 -11.85 -0.29
CA HIS A 180 -6.23 -11.70 -1.73
C HIS A 180 -5.49 -10.41 -2.09
N SER A 181 -5.43 -9.39 -1.19
CA SER A 181 -4.92 -8.07 -1.56
C SER A 181 -3.41 -8.06 -1.80
N HIS A 182 -3.00 -7.14 -2.67
CA HIS A 182 -1.60 -6.84 -2.96
C HIS A 182 -0.79 -6.58 -1.68
N ARG A 183 -1.34 -5.78 -0.74
CA ARG A 183 -0.68 -5.48 0.54
C ARG A 183 -0.55 -6.71 1.42
N ALA A 184 -1.57 -7.55 1.50
CA ALA A 184 -1.47 -8.78 2.28
C ALA A 184 -0.41 -9.73 1.70
N LYS A 185 -0.29 -9.82 0.36
CA LYS A 185 0.77 -10.59 -0.31
C LYS A 185 2.17 -10.04 0.02
N ALA A 186 2.35 -8.71 -0.03
CA ALA A 186 3.61 -8.05 0.34
C ALA A 186 3.95 -8.22 1.82
N LEU A 187 2.97 -8.04 2.71
CA LEU A 187 3.17 -8.16 4.15
C LEU A 187 3.52 -9.58 4.61
N ARG A 188 3.01 -10.62 3.93
CA ARG A 188 3.44 -12.00 4.20
C ARG A 188 4.94 -12.18 3.95
N LYS A 189 5.46 -11.69 2.82
CA LYS A 189 6.91 -11.71 2.53
C LYS A 189 7.70 -10.85 3.53
N ALA A 190 7.18 -9.66 3.86
CA ALA A 190 7.81 -8.80 4.85
C ALA A 190 7.91 -9.46 6.24
N ARG A 191 6.88 -10.21 6.65
CA ARG A 191 6.89 -11.00 7.88
C ARG A 191 7.99 -12.07 7.88
N GLU A 192 8.18 -12.78 6.77
CA GLU A 192 9.26 -13.77 6.61
C GLU A 192 10.63 -13.10 6.74
N ILE A 193 10.84 -11.95 6.08
CA ILE A 193 12.09 -11.17 6.19
C ILE A 193 12.33 -10.71 7.63
N LEU A 194 11.31 -10.19 8.31
CA LEU A 194 11.42 -9.73 9.69
C LEU A 194 11.85 -10.88 10.63
N LEU A 195 11.29 -12.08 10.43
CA LEU A 195 11.62 -13.24 11.27
C LEU A 195 13.00 -13.82 10.96
N ALA A 196 13.44 -13.77 9.70
CA ALA A 196 14.72 -14.34 9.29
C ALA A 196 15.92 -13.43 9.62
N GLU A 197 15.77 -12.12 9.44
CA GLU A 197 16.89 -11.17 9.41
C GLU A 197 16.98 -10.29 10.68
N PHE A 198 15.87 -10.17 11.44
CA PHE A 198 15.81 -9.17 12.51
C PHE A 198 15.41 -9.69 13.90
N THR A 199 15.22 -11.02 14.05
CA THR A 199 14.91 -11.66 15.35
C THR A 199 16.12 -12.19 16.09
#